data_171ac32496feb46da20dae0e3ec553aa
#
_entry.id   171ac32496feb46da20dae0e3ec553aa
#
_cell.length_a   1.000
_cell.length_b   1.000
_cell.length_c   1.000
_cell.angle_alpha   90.00
_cell.angle_beta   90.00
_cell.angle_gamma   90.00
#
_symmetry.space_group_name_H-M   'P 1'
#
loop_
_entity.id
_entity.type
_entity.pdbx_description
1 polymer ?
#
loop_
_entity_poly.entity_id
_entity_poly.type
_entity_poly.pdbx_seq_one_letter_code
_entity_poly.pdbx_strand_id
1 'polypeptide(L)'
;MKRFILLASIPIVLGLMACNNQHKPNTQTEKQDLPVKKNMNDMNSFISLFEIPAIDISRAVNFYQAILDINIERMEMPGMEMGIFPYKEQIVTGVIMKGEDYKPSADGTTIYLNGGDNLQTILDKVEKNGGTIIVPKTAHADESGFFALFLDTEGNKLGLNSPN
;
A
#
# COMPACT_ATOMS: atom_id res chain seq x y z
N MET A 1 -52.25 -43.40 30.87
CA MET A 1 -52.44 -43.94 32.25
C MET A 1 -51.43 -43.25 33.17
N LYS A 2 -51.99 -42.70 34.29
CA LYS A 2 -51.32 -42.28 35.57
C LYS A 2 -50.19 -41.31 35.48
N ARG A 3 -50.39 -39.98 35.68
CA ARG A 3 -50.48 -39.19 36.92
C ARG A 3 -49.55 -39.65 38.02
N PHE A 4 -48.60 -38.80 38.43
CA PHE A 4 -48.39 -38.42 39.83
C PHE A 4 -47.76 -37.04 39.91
N ILE A 5 -48.44 -36.19 40.66
CA ILE A 5 -48.10 -34.91 41.24
C ILE A 5 -47.45 -35.19 42.58
N LEU A 6 -46.41 -34.49 42.96
CA LEU A 6 -46.13 -34.23 44.37
C LEU A 6 -45.56 -32.85 44.58
N LEU A 7 -46.30 -32.12 45.39
CA LEU A 7 -46.01 -30.86 46.02
C LEU A 7 -45.17 -31.10 47.32
N ALA A 8 -44.35 -30.16 47.71
CA ALA A 8 -44.09 -29.69 49.05
C ALA A 8 -42.68 -29.12 49.08
N SER A 9 -42.31 -28.08 49.74
CA SER A 9 -42.83 -27.09 50.68
C SER A 9 -41.65 -26.16 51.04
N ILE A 10 -41.96 -24.91 51.23
CA ILE A 10 -41.04 -23.84 51.67
C ILE A 10 -40.59 -24.09 53.09
N PRO A 11 -39.39 -23.61 53.53
CA PRO A 11 -39.44 -22.59 54.55
C PRO A 11 -38.56 -21.35 54.29
N ILE A 12 -39.12 -20.23 54.66
CA ILE A 12 -38.59 -18.92 54.88
C ILE A 12 -37.60 -18.97 56.04
N VAL A 13 -36.42 -18.41 55.88
CA VAL A 13 -35.59 -17.91 56.96
C VAL A 13 -35.16 -16.48 56.64
N LEU A 14 -35.69 -15.56 57.46
CA LEU A 14 -35.24 -14.19 57.58
C LEU A 14 -33.86 -14.15 58.23
N GLY A 15 -32.97 -13.39 57.73
CA GLY A 15 -31.71 -13.00 58.34
C GLY A 15 -31.23 -11.66 57.79
N LEU A 16 -31.35 -10.68 58.64
CA LEU A 16 -30.98 -9.27 58.46
C LEU A 16 -29.47 -9.03 58.47
N MET A 17 -29.09 -7.90 57.90
CA MET A 17 -27.93 -7.01 58.09
C MET A 17 -26.77 -7.13 57.11
N ALA A 18 -26.77 -6.16 56.20
CA ALA A 18 -25.95 -4.94 56.15
C ALA A 18 -24.44 -5.14 55.96
N CYS A 19 -23.96 -4.79 54.77
CA CYS A 19 -22.94 -3.75 54.64
C CYS A 19 -22.75 -3.37 53.15
N ASN A 20 -22.90 -2.12 52.97
CA ASN A 20 -22.62 -1.30 51.83
C ASN A 20 -21.24 -1.57 51.23
N ASN A 21 -21.20 -1.96 49.94
CA ASN A 21 -20.05 -1.69 49.12
C ASN A 21 -20.52 -1.43 47.67
N GLN A 22 -20.56 -0.16 47.33
CA GLN A 22 -20.88 0.35 46.02
C GLN A 22 -19.79 -0.09 45.06
N HIS A 23 -19.98 -1.21 44.36
CA HIS A 23 -19.21 -1.53 43.18
C HIS A 23 -19.91 -0.89 41.97
N LYS A 24 -19.44 0.29 41.57
CA LYS A 24 -19.81 0.87 40.27
C LYS A 24 -19.33 -0.07 39.18
N PRO A 25 -20.17 -0.53 38.25
CA PRO A 25 -19.70 -1.16 37.04
C PRO A 25 -18.97 -0.10 36.21
N ASN A 26 -17.68 -0.26 36.11
CA ASN A 26 -16.86 0.52 35.19
C ASN A 26 -17.19 0.06 33.75
N THR A 27 -18.21 0.66 33.16
CA THR A 27 -18.48 0.53 31.73
C THR A 27 -17.42 1.34 31.01
N GLN A 28 -16.28 0.72 30.78
CA GLN A 28 -15.37 1.20 29.75
C GLN A 28 -16.09 0.99 28.42
N THR A 29 -16.72 2.06 27.95
CA THR A 29 -17.14 2.20 26.57
C THR A 29 -15.85 2.20 25.75
N GLU A 30 -15.51 1.06 25.18
CA GLU A 30 -14.49 0.93 24.16
C GLU A 30 -14.90 1.88 23.03
N LYS A 31 -14.29 3.04 22.97
CA LYS A 31 -14.39 3.94 21.83
C LYS A 31 -13.77 3.17 20.68
N GLN A 32 -14.61 2.60 19.83
CA GLN A 32 -14.20 2.25 18.48
C GLN A 32 -13.69 3.54 17.83
N ASP A 33 -12.38 3.64 17.71
CA ASP A 33 -11.75 4.66 16.88
C ASP A 33 -12.20 4.40 15.46
N LEU A 34 -13.23 5.11 15.04
CA LEU A 34 -13.57 5.22 13.62
C LEU A 34 -12.33 5.78 12.92
N PRO A 35 -11.95 5.24 11.75
CA PRO A 35 -10.79 5.74 11.03
C PRO A 35 -10.97 7.23 10.80
N VAL A 36 -10.08 8.02 11.41
CA VAL A 36 -10.03 9.48 11.22
C VAL A 36 -9.87 9.70 9.71
N LYS A 37 -10.87 10.30 9.07
CA LYS A 37 -10.73 10.75 7.68
C LYS A 37 -9.57 11.74 7.65
N LYS A 38 -8.42 11.28 7.13
CA LYS A 38 -7.24 12.11 6.95
C LYS A 38 -7.64 13.28 6.05
N ASN A 39 -7.59 14.48 6.57
CA ASN A 39 -7.95 15.68 5.82
C ASN A 39 -6.92 15.87 4.70
N MET A 40 -7.33 16.26 3.50
CA MET A 40 -6.39 16.50 2.38
C MET A 40 -5.31 17.53 2.73
N ASN A 41 -5.56 18.38 3.72
CA ASN A 41 -4.58 19.35 4.24
C ASN A 41 -3.47 18.73 5.10
N ASP A 42 -3.62 17.45 5.52
CA ASP A 42 -2.58 16.71 6.27
C ASP A 42 -1.66 15.88 5.35
N MET A 43 -1.83 16.00 4.03
CA MET A 43 -1.02 15.26 3.06
C MET A 43 0.25 16.06 2.73
N ASN A 44 1.41 15.50 3.05
CA ASN A 44 2.72 16.10 2.80
C ASN A 44 3.21 15.93 1.34
N SER A 45 2.33 15.56 0.39
CA SER A 45 2.67 15.38 -1.02
C SER A 45 1.62 15.96 -1.92
N PHE A 46 2.06 16.69 -2.96
CA PHE A 46 1.19 17.16 -4.05
C PHE A 46 0.84 16.05 -5.06
N ILE A 47 1.55 14.91 -5.01
CA ILE A 47 1.29 13.75 -5.86
C ILE A 47 0.62 12.70 -4.97
N SER A 48 -0.55 12.21 -5.39
CA SER A 48 -1.27 11.15 -4.70
C SER A 48 -1.04 9.78 -5.34
N LEU A 49 -0.90 9.76 -6.66
CA LEU A 49 -0.81 8.56 -7.47
C LEU A 49 -0.08 8.88 -8.78
N PHE A 50 0.66 7.91 -9.31
CA PHE A 50 1.13 7.95 -10.70
C PHE A 50 0.74 6.66 -11.42
N GLU A 51 0.58 6.76 -12.74
CA GLU A 51 0.24 5.63 -13.61
C GLU A 51 1.37 5.37 -14.61
N ILE A 52 1.68 4.10 -14.81
CA ILE A 52 2.68 3.64 -15.78
C ILE A 52 1.94 2.84 -16.84
N PRO A 53 1.83 3.33 -18.08
CA PRO A 53 1.20 2.61 -19.17
C PRO A 53 1.93 1.31 -19.51
N ALA A 54 1.18 0.25 -19.86
CA ALA A 54 1.75 -1.02 -20.32
C ALA A 54 0.94 -1.59 -21.50
N ILE A 55 1.63 -2.25 -22.40
CA ILE A 55 1.03 -3.08 -23.45
C ILE A 55 0.89 -4.52 -22.95
N ASP A 56 1.88 -5.00 -22.19
CA ASP A 56 1.87 -6.31 -21.56
C ASP A 56 1.99 -6.17 -20.04
N ILE A 57 0.84 -6.30 -19.35
CA ILE A 57 0.77 -6.14 -17.90
C ILE A 57 1.63 -7.15 -17.14
N SER A 58 1.74 -8.39 -17.65
CA SER A 58 2.54 -9.43 -17.00
C SER A 58 4.03 -9.12 -17.08
N ARG A 59 4.50 -8.69 -18.25
CA ARG A 59 5.89 -8.29 -18.46
C ARG A 59 6.25 -7.09 -17.59
N ALA A 60 5.41 -6.05 -17.60
CA ALA A 60 5.62 -4.86 -16.79
C ALA A 60 5.64 -5.17 -15.29
N VAL A 61 4.66 -5.92 -14.77
CA VAL A 61 4.62 -6.32 -13.36
C VAL A 61 5.88 -7.09 -12.97
N ASN A 62 6.28 -8.10 -13.76
CA ASN A 62 7.47 -8.89 -13.48
C ASN A 62 8.74 -8.02 -13.45
N PHE A 63 8.84 -7.05 -14.35
CA PHE A 63 9.97 -6.13 -14.40
C PHE A 63 10.07 -5.30 -13.10
N TYR A 64 8.99 -4.60 -12.72
CA TYR A 64 9.02 -3.76 -11.53
C TYR A 64 9.17 -4.55 -10.23
N GLN A 65 8.56 -5.73 -10.13
CA GLN A 65 8.80 -6.62 -8.99
C GLN A 65 10.28 -7.01 -8.85
N ALA A 66 10.91 -7.35 -9.97
CA ALA A 66 12.31 -7.79 -9.98
C ALA A 66 13.29 -6.66 -9.64
N ILE A 67 13.10 -5.46 -10.20
CA ILE A 67 14.04 -4.35 -9.99
C ILE A 67 13.89 -3.69 -8.61
N LEU A 68 12.65 -3.59 -8.09
CA LEU A 68 12.34 -2.91 -6.84
C LEU A 68 12.25 -3.85 -5.62
N ASP A 69 12.25 -5.16 -5.86
CA ASP A 69 12.10 -6.18 -4.81
C ASP A 69 10.78 -6.03 -4.01
N ILE A 70 9.68 -5.83 -4.72
CA ILE A 70 8.34 -5.62 -4.17
C ILE A 70 7.35 -6.65 -4.73
N ASN A 71 6.21 -6.81 -4.06
CA ASN A 71 5.05 -7.53 -4.60
C ASN A 71 4.04 -6.54 -5.17
N ILE A 72 3.60 -6.77 -6.40
CA ILE A 72 2.60 -5.97 -7.11
C ILE A 72 1.31 -6.78 -7.20
N GLU A 73 0.24 -6.25 -6.63
CA GLU A 73 -1.08 -6.86 -6.69
C GLU A 73 -1.70 -6.64 -8.08
N ARG A 74 -2.22 -7.72 -8.69
CA ARG A 74 -2.89 -7.63 -9.99
C ARG A 74 -4.40 -7.54 -9.81
N MET A 75 -5.02 -6.67 -10.59
CA MET A 75 -6.47 -6.51 -10.66
C MET A 75 -6.90 -6.40 -12.12
N GLU A 76 -8.05 -7.01 -12.43
CA GLU A 76 -8.65 -6.96 -13.76
C GLU A 76 -10.05 -6.37 -13.66
N MET A 77 -10.38 -5.49 -14.60
CA MET A 77 -11.71 -4.92 -14.81
C MET A 77 -12.04 -4.96 -16.30
N PRO A 78 -13.32 -4.88 -16.68
CA PRO A 78 -13.70 -4.88 -18.09
C PRO A 78 -12.91 -3.82 -18.89
N GLY A 79 -12.08 -4.27 -19.84
CA GLY A 79 -11.27 -3.42 -20.69
C GLY A 79 -9.97 -2.88 -20.08
N MET A 80 -9.64 -3.23 -18.83
CA MET A 80 -8.41 -2.77 -18.16
C MET A 80 -7.78 -3.86 -17.30
N GLU A 81 -6.45 -3.90 -17.30
CA GLU A 81 -5.64 -4.70 -16.38
C GLU A 81 -4.71 -3.76 -15.59
N MET A 82 -4.55 -4.03 -14.30
CA MET A 82 -3.76 -3.18 -13.41
C MET A 82 -2.74 -3.98 -12.60
N GLY A 83 -1.61 -3.35 -12.32
CA GLY A 83 -0.64 -3.81 -11.34
C GLY A 83 -0.45 -2.73 -10.28
N ILE A 84 -0.92 -2.98 -9.05
CA ILE A 84 -0.93 -2.00 -7.96
C ILE A 84 0.33 -2.17 -7.12
N PHE A 85 1.14 -1.13 -7.04
CA PHE A 85 2.30 -1.08 -6.15
C PHE A 85 1.87 -1.14 -4.69
N PRO A 86 2.75 -1.60 -3.77
CA PRO A 86 2.45 -1.52 -2.35
C PRO A 86 2.06 -0.10 -1.94
N TYR A 87 0.90 0.04 -1.30
CA TYR A 87 0.34 1.35 -0.93
C TYR A 87 0.26 1.58 0.58
N LYS A 88 0.41 0.53 1.38
CA LYS A 88 0.40 0.66 2.84
C LYS A 88 1.59 1.49 3.29
N GLU A 89 1.33 2.49 4.12
CA GLU A 89 2.33 3.41 4.68
C GLU A 89 3.06 4.27 3.63
N GLN A 90 2.59 4.28 2.38
CA GLN A 90 3.11 5.15 1.32
C GLN A 90 2.28 6.43 1.21
N ILE A 91 2.94 7.57 1.02
CA ILE A 91 2.27 8.85 0.73
C ILE A 91 1.82 8.89 -0.74
N VAL A 92 2.65 8.34 -1.63
CA VAL A 92 2.40 8.23 -3.06
C VAL A 92 2.55 6.76 -3.46
N THR A 93 1.64 6.26 -4.28
CA THR A 93 1.74 4.92 -4.84
C THR A 93 1.70 4.97 -6.37
N GLY A 94 2.05 3.86 -7.01
CA GLY A 94 2.00 3.68 -8.45
C GLY A 94 1.02 2.60 -8.87
N VAL A 95 0.52 2.71 -10.09
CA VAL A 95 -0.27 1.67 -10.74
C VAL A 95 0.25 1.46 -12.16
N ILE A 96 0.52 0.23 -12.54
CA ILE A 96 0.76 -0.14 -13.94
C ILE A 96 -0.60 -0.33 -14.58
N MET A 97 -0.85 0.31 -15.71
CA MET A 97 -2.14 0.35 -16.37
C MET A 97 -2.05 -0.18 -17.80
N LYS A 98 -2.87 -1.19 -18.13
CA LYS A 98 -3.09 -1.63 -19.50
C LYS A 98 -4.55 -1.44 -19.87
N GLY A 99 -4.79 -0.76 -20.99
CA GLY A 99 -6.11 -0.44 -21.52
C GLY A 99 -5.98 0.30 -22.85
N GLU A 100 -7.09 0.60 -23.50
CA GLU A 100 -7.11 1.23 -24.84
C GLU A 100 -6.39 2.57 -24.88
N ASP A 101 -6.51 3.39 -23.83
CA ASP A 101 -5.95 4.74 -23.73
C ASP A 101 -4.55 4.79 -23.14
N TYR A 102 -4.03 3.65 -22.63
CA TYR A 102 -2.71 3.57 -21.99
C TYR A 102 -1.63 3.21 -23.01
N LYS A 103 -0.87 4.21 -23.45
CA LYS A 103 0.21 4.06 -24.44
C LYS A 103 1.55 4.36 -23.78
N PRO A 104 2.45 3.36 -23.65
CA PRO A 104 3.81 3.59 -23.19
C PRO A 104 4.55 4.61 -24.06
N SER A 105 5.38 5.44 -23.43
CA SER A 105 6.15 6.46 -24.13
C SER A 105 7.42 6.83 -23.37
N ALA A 106 8.49 7.11 -24.10
CA ALA A 106 9.70 7.72 -23.58
C ALA A 106 9.59 9.25 -23.46
N ASP A 107 8.53 9.83 -24.01
CA ASP A 107 8.29 11.27 -24.01
C ASP A 107 7.34 11.67 -22.86
N GLY A 108 7.39 12.95 -22.47
CA GLY A 108 6.52 13.53 -21.45
C GLY A 108 7.17 13.60 -20.07
N THR A 109 6.32 13.60 -19.04
CA THR A 109 6.76 13.72 -17.64
C THR A 109 7.57 12.50 -17.22
N THR A 110 8.72 12.72 -16.59
CA THR A 110 9.54 11.64 -16.03
C THR A 110 9.26 11.52 -14.53
N ILE A 111 8.85 10.33 -14.11
CA ILE A 111 8.68 9.97 -12.71
C ILE A 111 10.00 9.40 -12.21
N TYR A 112 10.50 9.93 -11.08
CA TYR A 112 11.67 9.37 -10.40
C TYR A 112 11.21 8.48 -9.25
N LEU A 113 11.56 7.20 -9.34
CA LEU A 113 11.32 6.24 -8.27
C LEU A 113 12.40 6.40 -7.19
N ASN A 114 12.03 6.08 -5.97
CA ASN A 114 12.97 6.08 -4.85
C ASN A 114 14.00 4.97 -5.04
N GLY A 115 15.26 5.35 -5.20
CA GLY A 115 16.40 4.46 -5.40
C GLY A 115 16.96 3.84 -4.11
N GLY A 116 16.29 4.06 -2.96
CA GLY A 116 16.80 3.64 -1.65
C GLY A 116 18.06 4.39 -1.26
N ASP A 117 18.92 3.74 -0.51
CA ASP A 117 20.22 4.33 -0.11
C ASP A 117 21.17 4.48 -1.29
N ASN A 118 21.09 3.60 -2.28
CA ASN A 118 21.96 3.61 -3.46
C ASN A 118 21.21 3.06 -4.68
N LEU A 119 20.85 3.91 -5.60
CA LEU A 119 20.11 3.56 -6.82
C LEU A 119 20.82 2.54 -7.72
N GLN A 120 22.14 2.36 -7.59
CA GLN A 120 22.89 1.38 -8.37
C GLN A 120 22.38 -0.04 -8.16
N THR A 121 21.90 -0.35 -6.95
CA THR A 121 21.32 -1.67 -6.62
C THR A 121 20.10 -2.01 -7.49
N ILE A 122 19.27 -1.01 -7.80
CA ILE A 122 18.13 -1.15 -8.70
C ILE A 122 18.62 -1.14 -10.16
N LEU A 123 19.49 -0.20 -10.50
CA LEU A 123 19.99 -0.01 -11.87
C LEU A 123 20.67 -1.27 -12.42
N ASP A 124 21.44 -2.00 -11.58
CA ASP A 124 22.07 -3.28 -11.95
C ASP A 124 21.08 -4.39 -12.34
N LYS A 125 19.83 -4.24 -11.95
CA LYS A 125 18.75 -5.19 -12.28
C LYS A 125 17.98 -4.79 -13.54
N VAL A 126 18.03 -3.53 -13.97
CA VAL A 126 17.23 -3.01 -15.09
C VAL A 126 17.48 -3.79 -16.37
N GLU A 127 18.73 -3.87 -16.84
CA GLU A 127 19.07 -4.55 -18.09
C GLU A 127 18.87 -6.07 -18.01
N LYS A 128 19.15 -6.67 -16.86
CA LYS A 128 18.94 -8.11 -16.62
C LYS A 128 17.47 -8.50 -16.71
N ASN A 129 16.55 -7.56 -16.52
CA ASN A 129 15.11 -7.79 -16.57
C ASN A 129 14.44 -7.16 -17.80
N GLY A 130 15.22 -6.78 -18.81
CA GLY A 130 14.73 -6.35 -20.12
C GLY A 130 14.47 -4.86 -20.27
N GLY A 131 14.85 -4.02 -19.30
CA GLY A 131 14.89 -2.58 -19.46
C GLY A 131 16.19 -2.11 -20.15
N THR A 132 16.31 -0.80 -20.36
CA THR A 132 17.49 -0.19 -20.99
C THR A 132 17.93 1.04 -20.19
N ILE A 133 19.20 1.10 -19.81
CA ILE A 133 19.76 2.28 -19.14
C ILE A 133 20.02 3.38 -20.16
N ILE A 134 19.41 4.57 -19.98
CA ILE A 134 19.61 5.74 -20.85
C ILE A 134 20.68 6.65 -20.27
N VAL A 135 20.60 6.91 -18.96
CA VAL A 135 21.59 7.70 -18.23
C VAL A 135 22.04 6.87 -17.04
N PRO A 136 23.33 6.52 -16.96
CA PRO A 136 23.85 5.77 -15.81
C PRO A 136 23.78 6.62 -14.54
N LYS A 137 24.07 6.01 -13.37
CA LYS A 137 24.16 6.72 -12.11
C LYS A 137 25.03 7.96 -12.25
N THR A 138 24.47 9.14 -12.05
CA THR A 138 25.06 10.44 -12.27
C THR A 138 24.80 11.32 -11.05
N ALA A 139 25.84 12.00 -10.55
CA ALA A 139 25.68 12.93 -9.44
C ALA A 139 24.86 14.17 -9.87
N HIS A 140 24.01 14.67 -8.98
CA HIS A 140 23.40 15.98 -9.15
C HIS A 140 24.44 17.09 -9.05
N ALA A 141 24.25 18.17 -9.80
CA ALA A 141 25.20 19.29 -9.83
C ALA A 141 25.32 20.04 -8.49
N ASP A 142 24.30 19.92 -7.64
CA ASP A 142 24.24 20.52 -6.30
C ASP A 142 24.69 19.55 -5.19
N GLU A 143 25.26 18.41 -5.56
CA GLU A 143 25.73 17.38 -4.64
C GLU A 143 24.62 16.77 -3.74
N SER A 144 23.33 16.95 -4.11
CA SER A 144 22.17 16.44 -3.35
C SER A 144 21.93 14.93 -3.46
N GLY A 145 22.81 14.23 -4.20
CA GLY A 145 22.71 12.79 -4.43
C GLY A 145 22.91 12.43 -5.89
N PHE A 146 22.25 11.36 -6.32
CA PHE A 146 22.43 10.76 -7.64
C PHE A 146 21.09 10.50 -8.32
N PHE A 147 21.13 10.54 -9.65
CA PHE A 147 20.01 10.11 -10.47
C PHE A 147 20.47 9.14 -11.57
N ALA A 148 19.52 8.43 -12.14
CA ALA A 148 19.69 7.65 -13.36
C ALA A 148 18.40 7.70 -14.17
N LEU A 149 18.48 7.44 -15.48
CA LEU A 149 17.31 7.29 -16.34
C LEU A 149 17.36 5.95 -17.06
N PHE A 150 16.20 5.31 -17.18
CA PHE A 150 16.05 4.04 -17.89
C PHE A 150 14.73 3.98 -18.64
N LEU A 151 14.67 3.08 -19.64
CA LEU A 151 13.42 2.61 -20.22
C LEU A 151 13.02 1.31 -19.54
N ASP A 152 11.74 1.20 -19.18
CA ASP A 152 11.18 -0.07 -18.73
C ASP A 152 10.94 -1.03 -19.90
N THR A 153 10.40 -2.22 -19.64
CA THR A 153 10.10 -3.24 -20.65
C THR A 153 8.99 -2.85 -21.61
N GLU A 154 8.23 -1.81 -21.31
CA GLU A 154 7.16 -1.27 -22.14
C GLU A 154 7.63 -0.08 -22.98
N GLY A 155 8.81 0.48 -22.70
CA GLY A 155 9.37 1.65 -23.36
C GLY A 155 9.04 2.99 -22.67
N ASN A 156 8.52 2.98 -21.43
CA ASN A 156 8.38 4.20 -20.66
C ASN A 156 9.72 4.65 -20.10
N LYS A 157 9.97 5.95 -20.12
CA LYS A 157 11.13 6.56 -19.49
C LYS A 157 10.84 6.88 -18.03
N LEU A 158 11.63 6.30 -17.14
CA LEU A 158 11.59 6.60 -15.71
C LEU A 158 12.98 7.00 -15.21
N GLY A 159 13.01 7.62 -14.04
CA GLY A 159 14.22 7.92 -13.30
C GLY A 159 14.32 7.13 -12.00
N LEU A 160 15.54 7.08 -11.47
CA LEU A 160 15.86 6.70 -10.10
C LEU A 160 16.52 7.90 -9.44
N ASN A 161 16.27 8.09 -8.15
CA ASN A 161 16.93 9.10 -7.34
C ASN A 161 17.30 8.52 -5.98
N SER A 162 18.54 8.79 -5.51
CA SER A 162 19.02 8.35 -4.20
C SER A 162 20.07 9.29 -3.64
N PRO A 163 20.32 9.31 -2.32
CA PRO A 163 21.39 10.10 -1.72
C PRO A 163 22.79 9.59 -2.08
N ASN A 164 22.93 8.29 -2.38
CA ASN A 164 24.21 7.62 -2.72
C ASN A 164 24.10 6.81 -3.99
#